data_30552d23720218e576ca5d085890f8d6
#
_entry.id   30552d23720218e576ca5d085890f8d6
#
_cell.length_a   1.000
_cell.length_b   1.000
_cell.length_c   1.000
_cell.angle_alpha   90.00
_cell.angle_beta   90.00
_cell.angle_gamma   90.00
#
_symmetry.space_group_name_H-M   'P 1'
#
loop_
_entity.id
_entity.type
_entity.pdbx_description
1 polymer ?
#
loop_
_entity_poly.entity_id
_entity_poly.type
_entity_poly.pdbx_seq_one_letter_code
_entity_poly.pdbx_strand_id
1 'polypeptide(L)'
;MNYFIIVDLDGTLLNNKGKISSYTKRILADCKMCNNKIIISTSRSYKRTIEYANYIDADYISAFNGNFICDQKYNVIYHNSFPKKTSKEIIRILKQNNYDIISENLYSSFCTNNSDIDIIEDTTLTISKAIESYDNYKFLVSGSKKDYDIIKNKIIDLADVSYDNKNHLIRILPKETNKWNGILKILEKQKKKYKTMVFGDDLSDLESLKNSDIGIRMENSSKEINDNIKFSTFSNNDDGVAKFLCNYFNLIHSQVNYENIKILDCSLRDGGHLNKSMFGKKTIENFIYKLIKANIDIIEVGFLEDCVYDSDVAKFPNVSSAEKLLSKYNSCNSIFSLLTQVDKFNINNLEKCSGKVKMIRVSFHDNLISDGIEYCKKVKELGYICSVNPINFSSYSNERVVDLIRQVNEINPDVFSIVDTFGMFLNKDFKNKLSLLNHLLNENIKIGIHLHNNLSQPFSSAQLLIENNTFKQDIIIDTSVSGIGRSPGNLKTEVMTHYINDLTNKRKYKLENIYSIMENEILRLKKHLNWEEDFAYSMTAFRRMHRTYAEYLLDKNLSYLQMEKILNSIPEENKGRFNEKIIKEYYEKYMDGRL
;
A
#
# COMPACT_ATOMS: atom_id res chain seq x y z
N MET A 1 21.00 -16.34 -9.27
CA MET A 1 20.79 -16.55 -10.73
C MET A 1 19.61 -15.67 -11.12
N ASN A 2 19.69 -14.88 -12.19
CA ASN A 2 18.66 -13.90 -12.54
C ASN A 2 17.74 -14.46 -13.64
N TYR A 3 16.49 -14.07 -13.61
CA TYR A 3 15.46 -14.53 -14.54
C TYR A 3 14.86 -13.37 -15.34
N PHE A 4 14.50 -13.66 -16.59
CA PHE A 4 13.42 -12.98 -17.27
C PHE A 4 12.12 -13.69 -16.88
N ILE A 5 11.24 -12.97 -16.20
CA ILE A 5 9.89 -13.40 -15.85
C ILE A 5 8.98 -12.87 -16.95
N ILE A 6 8.51 -13.76 -17.80
CA ILE A 6 7.72 -13.47 -18.97
C ILE A 6 6.28 -13.86 -18.68
N VAL A 7 5.38 -12.90 -18.78
CA VAL A 7 3.97 -13.10 -18.45
C VAL A 7 3.07 -12.68 -19.61
N ASP A 8 2.11 -13.53 -19.96
CA ASP A 8 1.00 -13.11 -20.80
C ASP A 8 0.00 -12.27 -19.99
N LEU A 9 -0.88 -11.53 -20.65
CA LEU A 9 -1.90 -10.71 -20.00
C LEU A 9 -3.21 -11.46 -19.78
N ASP A 10 -3.87 -11.88 -20.87
CA ASP A 10 -5.22 -12.39 -20.82
C ASP A 10 -5.26 -13.83 -20.33
N GLY A 11 -6.00 -14.11 -19.25
CA GLY A 11 -6.04 -15.44 -18.64
C GLY A 11 -4.78 -15.83 -17.86
N THR A 12 -3.77 -14.95 -17.77
CA THR A 12 -2.52 -15.19 -17.06
C THR A 12 -2.30 -14.13 -15.97
N LEU A 13 -1.95 -12.89 -16.34
CA LEU A 13 -1.68 -11.83 -15.38
C LEU A 13 -2.95 -11.08 -14.97
N LEU A 14 -3.91 -10.96 -15.90
CA LEU A 14 -5.19 -10.29 -15.67
C LEU A 14 -6.23 -11.28 -15.14
N ASN A 15 -6.92 -10.88 -14.08
CA ASN A 15 -8.11 -11.60 -13.63
C ASN A 15 -9.29 -11.42 -14.61
N ASN A 16 -10.41 -12.13 -14.41
CA ASN A 16 -11.59 -12.05 -15.28
C ASN A 16 -12.26 -10.67 -15.31
N LYS A 17 -11.85 -9.73 -14.44
CA LYS A 17 -12.28 -8.31 -14.47
C LYS A 17 -11.29 -7.41 -15.23
N GLY A 18 -10.29 -7.99 -15.91
CA GLY A 18 -9.26 -7.26 -16.65
C GLY A 18 -8.28 -6.48 -15.77
N LYS A 19 -8.09 -6.85 -14.51
CA LYS A 19 -7.23 -6.13 -13.55
C LYS A 19 -6.10 -7.01 -13.03
N ILE A 20 -4.96 -6.36 -12.72
CA ILE A 20 -3.85 -6.95 -11.96
C ILE A 20 -4.07 -6.63 -10.49
N SER A 21 -3.99 -7.62 -9.61
CA SER A 21 -4.13 -7.41 -8.17
C SER A 21 -2.93 -6.65 -7.59
N SER A 22 -3.16 -5.95 -6.47
CA SER A 22 -2.09 -5.29 -5.73
C SER A 22 -1.05 -6.29 -5.20
N TYR A 23 -1.48 -7.51 -4.88
CA TYR A 23 -0.60 -8.61 -4.48
C TYR A 23 0.33 -9.01 -5.61
N THR A 24 -0.20 -9.29 -6.82
CA THR A 24 0.61 -9.62 -7.99
C THR A 24 1.58 -8.51 -8.36
N LYS A 25 1.14 -7.25 -8.36
CA LYS A 25 2.02 -6.08 -8.58
C LYS A 25 3.21 -6.06 -7.61
N ARG A 26 2.95 -6.27 -6.32
CA ARG A 26 3.99 -6.26 -5.29
C ARG A 26 5.01 -7.39 -5.49
N ILE A 27 4.54 -8.63 -5.70
CA ILE A 27 5.43 -9.78 -5.91
C ILE A 27 6.33 -9.58 -7.13
N LEU A 28 5.80 -9.00 -8.21
CA LEU A 28 6.62 -8.66 -9.38
C LEU A 28 7.67 -7.58 -9.05
N ALA A 29 7.32 -6.57 -8.25
CA ALA A 29 8.27 -5.56 -7.79
C ALA A 29 9.39 -6.18 -6.92
N ASP A 30 9.06 -7.11 -6.02
CA ASP A 30 10.03 -7.83 -5.19
C ASP A 30 10.95 -8.71 -6.05
N CYS A 31 10.41 -9.37 -7.08
CA CYS A 31 11.24 -10.08 -8.05
C CYS A 31 12.24 -9.15 -8.75
N LYS A 32 11.84 -7.93 -9.11
CA LYS A 32 12.77 -6.92 -9.69
C LYS A 32 13.84 -6.50 -8.68
N MET A 33 13.50 -6.31 -7.40
CA MET A 33 14.49 -6.03 -6.35
C MET A 33 15.53 -7.14 -6.20
N CYS A 34 15.17 -8.39 -6.54
CA CYS A 34 16.08 -9.53 -6.62
C CYS A 34 16.83 -9.62 -7.96
N ASN A 35 16.94 -8.53 -8.71
CA ASN A 35 17.61 -8.41 -10.01
C ASN A 35 17.01 -9.29 -11.13
N ASN A 36 15.76 -9.69 -11.02
CA ASN A 36 15.01 -10.26 -12.14
C ASN A 36 14.43 -9.15 -13.01
N LYS A 37 14.03 -9.48 -14.23
CA LYS A 37 13.40 -8.56 -15.17
C LYS A 37 12.03 -9.08 -15.60
N ILE A 38 11.09 -8.17 -15.78
CA ILE A 38 9.71 -8.48 -16.15
C ILE A 38 9.49 -8.16 -17.62
N ILE A 39 8.94 -9.12 -18.36
CA ILE A 39 8.51 -8.95 -19.75
C ILE A 39 7.02 -9.24 -19.84
N ILE A 40 6.24 -8.32 -20.36
CA ILE A 40 4.88 -8.63 -20.83
C ILE A 40 4.99 -9.13 -22.26
N SER A 41 4.44 -10.33 -22.54
CA SER A 41 4.40 -10.93 -23.88
C SER A 41 2.96 -11.29 -24.23
N THR A 42 2.34 -10.50 -25.12
CA THR A 42 0.91 -10.58 -25.37
C THR A 42 0.53 -10.51 -26.84
N SER A 43 -0.65 -11.05 -27.18
CA SER A 43 -1.28 -10.87 -28.50
C SER A 43 -1.97 -9.52 -28.67
N ARG A 44 -2.12 -8.73 -27.58
CA ARG A 44 -2.72 -7.40 -27.64
C ARG A 44 -1.86 -6.42 -28.43
N SER A 45 -2.50 -5.33 -28.90
CA SER A 45 -1.78 -4.18 -29.48
C SER A 45 -0.95 -3.47 -28.39
N TYR A 46 0.05 -2.73 -28.84
CA TYR A 46 0.91 -1.94 -27.95
C TYR A 46 0.10 -0.96 -27.10
N LYS A 47 -0.83 -0.20 -27.71
CA LYS A 47 -1.71 0.76 -27.01
C LYS A 47 -2.48 0.11 -25.86
N ARG A 48 -2.98 -1.11 -26.05
CA ARG A 48 -3.74 -1.86 -25.03
C ARG A 48 -2.86 -2.54 -23.98
N THR A 49 -1.56 -2.52 -24.14
CA THR A 49 -0.59 -3.19 -23.27
C THR A 49 0.15 -2.21 -22.36
N ILE A 50 0.40 -0.98 -22.85
CA ILE A 50 1.27 -0.01 -22.19
C ILE A 50 0.79 0.38 -20.78
N GLU A 51 -0.49 0.49 -20.55
CA GLU A 51 -1.05 0.83 -19.23
C GLU A 51 -0.71 -0.26 -18.19
N TYR A 52 -0.86 -1.53 -18.55
CA TYR A 52 -0.51 -2.64 -17.67
C TYR A 52 1.01 -2.72 -17.44
N ALA A 53 1.81 -2.48 -18.46
CA ALA A 53 3.25 -2.47 -18.34
C ALA A 53 3.74 -1.37 -17.38
N ASN A 54 3.16 -0.18 -17.47
CA ASN A 54 3.44 0.92 -16.56
C ASN A 54 2.98 0.60 -15.14
N TYR A 55 1.82 -0.05 -14.99
CA TYR A 55 1.29 -0.39 -13.68
C TYR A 55 2.20 -1.34 -12.90
N ILE A 56 2.83 -2.32 -13.56
CA ILE A 56 3.76 -3.28 -12.92
C ILE A 56 5.23 -2.91 -13.10
N ASP A 57 5.54 -1.77 -13.71
CA ASP A 57 6.90 -1.34 -14.00
C ASP A 57 7.69 -2.40 -14.81
N ALA A 58 7.10 -2.90 -15.90
CA ALA A 58 7.72 -3.92 -16.75
C ALA A 58 8.97 -3.40 -17.45
N ASP A 59 10.03 -4.23 -17.54
CA ASP A 59 11.28 -3.87 -18.21
C ASP A 59 11.15 -3.89 -19.74
N TYR A 60 10.27 -4.75 -20.28
CA TYR A 60 10.02 -4.88 -21.71
C TYR A 60 8.56 -5.17 -22.01
N ILE A 61 8.12 -4.67 -23.16
CA ILE A 61 6.82 -4.99 -23.76
C ILE A 61 7.08 -5.73 -25.06
N SER A 62 6.47 -6.90 -25.24
CA SER A 62 6.40 -7.68 -26.45
C SER A 62 4.93 -7.81 -26.86
N ALA A 63 4.47 -6.93 -27.74
CA ALA A 63 3.08 -6.83 -28.21
C ALA A 63 2.90 -7.50 -29.58
N PHE A 64 1.63 -7.68 -30.03
CA PHE A 64 1.27 -8.27 -31.32
C PHE A 64 1.94 -9.63 -31.55
N ASN A 65 1.94 -10.52 -30.54
CA ASN A 65 2.61 -11.83 -30.61
C ASN A 65 4.13 -11.75 -30.87
N GLY A 66 4.82 -10.73 -30.38
CA GLY A 66 6.25 -10.55 -30.58
C GLY A 66 6.65 -9.67 -31.77
N ASN A 67 5.69 -9.13 -32.52
CA ASN A 67 5.97 -8.28 -33.67
C ASN A 67 6.36 -6.83 -33.34
N PHE A 68 6.12 -6.39 -32.12
CA PHE A 68 6.58 -5.10 -31.64
C PHE A 68 7.15 -5.23 -30.24
N ILE A 69 8.40 -4.79 -30.09
CA ILE A 69 9.13 -4.89 -28.82
C ILE A 69 9.78 -3.55 -28.49
N CYS A 70 9.56 -3.08 -27.27
CA CYS A 70 10.26 -1.93 -26.73
C CYS A 70 10.70 -2.18 -25.28
N ASP A 71 11.67 -1.37 -24.82
CA ASP A 71 12.10 -1.33 -23.43
C ASP A 71 11.22 -0.40 -22.57
N GLN A 72 11.50 -0.31 -21.29
CA GLN A 72 10.82 0.54 -20.31
C GLN A 72 10.88 2.04 -20.65
N LYS A 73 11.86 2.47 -21.44
CA LYS A 73 12.01 3.86 -21.91
C LYS A 73 11.36 4.06 -23.27
N TYR A 74 10.61 3.07 -23.74
CA TYR A 74 9.94 3.06 -25.05
C TYR A 74 10.88 3.06 -26.26
N ASN A 75 12.17 2.72 -26.07
CA ASN A 75 13.06 2.51 -27.20
C ASN A 75 12.68 1.22 -27.91
N VAL A 76 12.43 1.33 -29.22
CA VAL A 76 12.07 0.17 -30.05
C VAL A 76 13.27 -0.75 -30.19
N ILE A 77 13.09 -2.02 -29.81
CA ILE A 77 14.10 -3.08 -29.92
C ILE A 77 13.93 -3.86 -31.22
N TYR A 78 12.68 -4.16 -31.54
CA TYR A 78 12.31 -4.92 -32.73
C TYR A 78 10.91 -4.57 -33.17
N HIS A 79 10.69 -4.55 -34.49
CA HIS A 79 9.36 -4.49 -35.06
C HIS A 79 9.30 -5.29 -36.36
N ASN A 80 8.16 -5.92 -36.62
CA ASN A 80 7.83 -6.68 -37.82
C ASN A 80 6.41 -6.32 -38.22
N SER A 81 6.27 -5.35 -39.11
CA SER A 81 4.97 -4.92 -39.67
C SER A 81 4.78 -5.50 -41.06
N PHE A 82 3.53 -5.56 -41.49
CA PHE A 82 3.26 -5.92 -42.88
C PHE A 82 3.83 -4.89 -43.86
N PRO A 83 4.54 -5.30 -44.95
CA PRO A 83 4.82 -4.41 -46.06
C PRO A 83 3.52 -3.82 -46.60
N LYS A 84 3.50 -2.53 -46.94
CA LYS A 84 2.29 -1.85 -47.43
C LYS A 84 1.62 -2.56 -48.61
N LYS A 85 2.43 -3.12 -49.54
CA LYS A 85 1.94 -3.92 -50.67
C LYS A 85 1.19 -5.17 -50.19
N THR A 86 1.74 -5.90 -49.20
CA THR A 86 1.13 -7.10 -48.62
C THR A 86 -0.16 -6.76 -47.88
N SER A 87 -0.17 -5.65 -47.12
CA SER A 87 -1.39 -5.16 -46.45
C SER A 87 -2.53 -4.89 -47.41
N LYS A 88 -2.22 -4.19 -48.54
CA LYS A 88 -3.19 -3.89 -49.58
C LYS A 88 -3.75 -5.17 -50.22
N GLU A 89 -2.90 -6.16 -50.47
CA GLU A 89 -3.31 -7.42 -51.09
C GLU A 89 -4.19 -8.25 -50.13
N ILE A 90 -3.81 -8.34 -48.83
CA ILE A 90 -4.63 -9.03 -47.83
C ILE A 90 -6.02 -8.38 -47.75
N ILE A 91 -6.10 -7.05 -47.64
CA ILE A 91 -7.39 -6.33 -47.63
C ILE A 91 -8.20 -6.59 -48.90
N ARG A 92 -7.56 -6.59 -50.06
CA ARG A 92 -8.25 -6.88 -51.33
C ARG A 92 -8.90 -8.26 -51.28
N ILE A 93 -8.14 -9.28 -50.85
CA ILE A 93 -8.63 -10.66 -50.76
C ILE A 93 -9.78 -10.76 -49.74
N LEU A 94 -9.65 -10.14 -48.56
CA LEU A 94 -10.69 -10.20 -47.55
C LEU A 94 -11.97 -9.49 -47.96
N LYS A 95 -11.87 -8.29 -48.56
CA LYS A 95 -13.01 -7.52 -49.08
C LYS A 95 -13.74 -8.22 -50.23
N GLN A 96 -13.02 -8.91 -51.11
CA GLN A 96 -13.63 -9.70 -52.19
C GLN A 96 -14.47 -10.86 -51.68
N ASN A 97 -14.27 -11.26 -50.40
CA ASN A 97 -15.04 -12.31 -49.75
C ASN A 97 -16.01 -11.74 -48.69
N ASN A 98 -16.27 -10.44 -48.72
CA ASN A 98 -17.21 -9.74 -47.81
C ASN A 98 -16.92 -9.90 -46.32
N TYR A 99 -15.64 -9.98 -45.94
CA TYR A 99 -15.26 -10.00 -44.54
C TYR A 99 -15.12 -8.60 -43.98
N ASP A 100 -15.58 -8.40 -42.73
CA ASP A 100 -15.28 -7.24 -41.94
C ASP A 100 -13.87 -7.36 -41.36
N ILE A 101 -13.08 -6.29 -41.54
CA ILE A 101 -11.66 -6.30 -41.25
C ILE A 101 -11.35 -5.23 -40.21
N ILE A 102 -10.64 -5.60 -39.15
CA ILE A 102 -9.99 -4.67 -38.26
C ILE A 102 -8.48 -4.71 -38.53
N SER A 103 -7.90 -3.55 -38.77
CA SER A 103 -6.47 -3.34 -38.90
C SER A 103 -5.92 -2.68 -37.65
N GLU A 104 -4.89 -3.23 -37.03
CA GLU A 104 -4.27 -2.68 -35.82
C GLU A 104 -2.84 -2.19 -36.12
N ASN A 105 -2.58 -0.94 -35.74
CA ASN A 105 -1.24 -0.34 -35.66
C ASN A 105 -0.84 -0.08 -34.20
N LEU A 106 0.26 0.62 -33.95
CA LEU A 106 0.74 0.88 -32.60
C LEU A 106 -0.23 1.70 -31.74
N TYR A 107 -0.96 2.62 -32.35
CA TYR A 107 -1.72 3.65 -31.64
C TYR A 107 -3.23 3.58 -31.85
N SER A 108 -3.69 2.88 -32.89
CA SER A 108 -5.09 2.89 -33.32
C SER A 108 -5.50 1.57 -33.95
N SER A 109 -6.82 1.36 -33.98
CA SER A 109 -7.45 0.27 -34.74
C SER A 109 -8.44 0.87 -35.72
N PHE A 110 -8.50 0.33 -36.95
CA PHE A 110 -9.35 0.79 -38.02
C PHE A 110 -10.24 -0.35 -38.51
N CYS A 111 -11.53 -0.09 -38.73
CA CYS A 111 -12.50 -1.07 -39.17
C CYS A 111 -13.10 -0.75 -40.55
N THR A 112 -13.57 -1.77 -41.29
CA THR A 112 -14.28 -1.58 -42.55
C THR A 112 -15.74 -1.17 -42.39
N ASN A 113 -16.42 -1.59 -41.30
CA ASN A 113 -17.80 -1.26 -41.01
C ASN A 113 -17.94 -0.89 -39.52
N ASN A 114 -18.97 -0.07 -39.18
CA ASN A 114 -19.32 0.34 -37.80
C ASN A 114 -20.05 -0.75 -37.02
N SER A 115 -19.65 -2.02 -37.11
CA SER A 115 -20.28 -3.08 -36.33
C SER A 115 -19.66 -3.20 -34.94
N ASP A 116 -20.51 -3.31 -33.92
CA ASP A 116 -20.41 -3.61 -32.48
C ASP A 116 -19.10 -4.19 -31.89
N ILE A 117 -17.96 -3.63 -32.24
CA ILE A 117 -16.69 -3.93 -31.59
C ILE A 117 -16.22 -2.65 -30.92
N ASP A 118 -16.20 -2.63 -29.62
CA ASP A 118 -15.78 -1.55 -28.69
C ASP A 118 -14.32 -1.08 -28.89
N ILE A 119 -13.94 -0.66 -30.09
CA ILE A 119 -12.58 -0.23 -30.40
C ILE A 119 -12.59 0.79 -31.51
N ILE A 120 -12.99 2.00 -31.26
CA ILE A 120 -12.79 3.07 -32.25
C ILE A 120 -12.42 4.37 -31.56
N GLU A 121 -11.16 4.73 -31.63
CA GLU A 121 -10.74 6.13 -31.59
C GLU A 121 -10.22 6.50 -32.98
N ASP A 122 -10.90 7.40 -33.61
CA ASP A 122 -10.65 8.04 -34.89
C ASP A 122 -11.39 7.44 -36.11
N THR A 123 -12.66 7.80 -36.26
CA THR A 123 -13.58 7.37 -37.32
C THR A 123 -13.39 8.10 -38.64
N THR A 124 -12.38 8.97 -38.82
CA THR A 124 -12.23 9.81 -39.99
C THR A 124 -11.37 9.20 -41.11
N LEU A 125 -10.56 8.16 -40.77
CA LEU A 125 -9.70 7.52 -41.77
C LEU A 125 -10.26 6.16 -42.21
N THR A 126 -10.42 5.96 -43.50
CA THR A 126 -10.72 4.63 -44.06
C THR A 126 -9.52 3.71 -43.86
N ILE A 127 -9.77 2.40 -43.69
CA ILE A 127 -8.72 1.37 -43.50
C ILE A 127 -7.66 1.43 -44.62
N SER A 128 -8.04 1.80 -45.85
CA SER A 128 -7.13 1.93 -46.99
C SER A 128 -6.16 3.11 -46.82
N LYS A 129 -6.64 4.25 -46.31
CA LYS A 129 -5.79 5.42 -46.02
C LYS A 129 -4.91 5.17 -44.79
N ALA A 130 -5.43 4.49 -43.78
CA ALA A 130 -4.68 4.14 -42.58
C ALA A 130 -3.44 3.28 -42.88
N ILE A 131 -3.57 2.30 -43.78
CA ILE A 131 -2.45 1.43 -44.20
C ILE A 131 -1.40 2.19 -45.03
N GLU A 132 -1.80 3.23 -45.72
CA GLU A 132 -0.84 4.08 -46.43
C GLU A 132 -0.03 4.97 -45.47
N SER A 133 -0.64 5.38 -44.38
CA SER A 133 -0.05 6.31 -43.42
C SER A 133 0.74 5.62 -42.30
N TYR A 134 0.33 4.43 -41.90
CA TYR A 134 0.88 3.75 -40.70
C TYR A 134 1.35 2.33 -41.00
N ASP A 135 2.30 1.85 -40.20
CA ASP A 135 2.69 0.43 -40.17
C ASP A 135 1.58 -0.41 -39.57
N ASN A 136 1.20 -1.49 -40.23
CA ASN A 136 0.17 -2.41 -39.78
C ASN A 136 0.78 -3.69 -39.22
N TYR A 137 0.39 -4.06 -37.99
CA TYR A 137 0.96 -5.21 -37.29
C TYR A 137 0.02 -6.41 -37.24
N LYS A 138 -1.27 -6.19 -37.42
CA LYS A 138 -2.26 -7.27 -37.31
C LYS A 138 -3.56 -6.92 -38.04
N PHE A 139 -4.17 -7.93 -38.66
CA PHE A 139 -5.57 -7.87 -39.06
C PHE A 139 -6.38 -8.86 -38.24
N LEU A 140 -7.62 -8.49 -37.91
CA LEU A 140 -8.61 -9.34 -37.27
C LEU A 140 -9.85 -9.44 -38.14
N VAL A 141 -10.42 -10.65 -38.20
CA VAL A 141 -11.66 -10.93 -38.91
C VAL A 141 -12.55 -11.77 -38.00
N SER A 142 -13.79 -11.37 -37.78
CA SER A 142 -14.78 -12.19 -37.10
C SER A 142 -15.30 -13.27 -38.06
N GLY A 143 -15.30 -14.53 -37.63
CA GLY A 143 -15.73 -15.63 -38.49
C GLY A 143 -15.67 -16.99 -37.83
N SER A 144 -16.25 -17.97 -38.53
CA SER A 144 -16.27 -19.37 -38.12
C SER A 144 -14.94 -20.09 -38.43
N LYS A 145 -14.80 -21.31 -37.94
CA LYS A 145 -13.67 -22.17 -38.31
C LYS A 145 -13.59 -22.42 -39.82
N LYS A 146 -14.73 -22.47 -40.53
CA LYS A 146 -14.79 -22.59 -41.98
C LYS A 146 -14.21 -21.35 -42.67
N ASP A 147 -14.53 -20.15 -42.15
CA ASP A 147 -13.96 -18.88 -42.66
C ASP A 147 -12.45 -18.82 -42.48
N TYR A 148 -11.97 -19.29 -41.31
CA TYR A 148 -10.53 -19.43 -41.08
C TYR A 148 -9.85 -20.30 -42.13
N ASP A 149 -10.42 -21.49 -42.46
CA ASP A 149 -9.82 -22.39 -43.43
C ASP A 149 -9.80 -21.76 -44.83
N ILE A 150 -10.86 -21.05 -45.20
CA ILE A 150 -10.93 -20.30 -46.47
C ILE A 150 -9.86 -19.19 -46.54
N ILE A 151 -9.79 -18.34 -45.46
CA ILE A 151 -8.84 -17.22 -45.41
C ILE A 151 -7.42 -17.77 -45.42
N LYS A 152 -7.12 -18.77 -44.58
CA LYS A 152 -5.79 -19.35 -44.49
C LYS A 152 -5.29 -19.82 -45.84
N ASN A 153 -6.12 -20.59 -46.59
CA ASN A 153 -5.73 -21.08 -47.90
C ASN A 153 -5.45 -19.98 -48.95
N LYS A 154 -6.13 -18.81 -48.82
CA LYS A 154 -5.96 -17.71 -49.78
C LYS A 154 -4.77 -16.82 -49.48
N ILE A 155 -4.31 -16.73 -48.24
CA ILE A 155 -3.26 -15.79 -47.84
C ILE A 155 -2.07 -16.49 -47.16
N ILE A 156 -1.98 -17.82 -47.23
CA ILE A 156 -0.93 -18.60 -46.58
C ILE A 156 0.48 -18.14 -47.00
N ASP A 157 0.66 -17.70 -48.22
CA ASP A 157 1.95 -17.18 -48.72
C ASP A 157 2.25 -15.76 -48.25
N LEU A 158 1.24 -15.01 -47.80
CA LEU A 158 1.35 -13.59 -47.42
C LEU A 158 1.44 -13.38 -45.92
N ALA A 159 0.86 -14.28 -45.10
CA ALA A 159 0.69 -14.06 -43.68
C ALA A 159 0.57 -15.38 -42.89
N ASP A 160 0.85 -15.30 -41.57
CA ASP A 160 0.49 -16.33 -40.63
C ASP A 160 -0.96 -16.12 -40.16
N VAL A 161 -1.75 -17.19 -40.13
CA VAL A 161 -3.17 -17.12 -39.78
C VAL A 161 -3.45 -18.08 -38.62
N SER A 162 -4.08 -17.57 -37.57
CA SER A 162 -4.52 -18.37 -36.42
C SER A 162 -6.00 -18.13 -36.11
N TYR A 163 -6.64 -19.10 -35.47
CA TYR A 163 -8.06 -19.04 -35.10
C TYR A 163 -8.25 -19.14 -33.61
N ASP A 164 -8.96 -18.18 -33.07
CA ASP A 164 -9.40 -18.17 -31.69
C ASP A 164 -10.81 -18.76 -31.59
N ASN A 165 -10.89 -20.01 -31.15
CA ASN A 165 -12.16 -20.74 -31.04
C ASN A 165 -13.11 -20.10 -30.00
N LYS A 166 -12.57 -19.46 -28.95
CA LYS A 166 -13.36 -18.90 -27.87
C LYS A 166 -14.10 -17.64 -28.27
N ASN A 167 -13.41 -16.81 -29.07
CA ASN A 167 -13.93 -15.51 -29.47
C ASN A 167 -14.38 -15.45 -30.94
N HIS A 168 -14.29 -16.57 -31.67
CA HIS A 168 -14.59 -16.66 -33.12
C HIS A 168 -13.82 -15.62 -33.94
N LEU A 169 -12.53 -15.41 -33.60
CA LEU A 169 -11.67 -14.44 -34.24
C LEU A 169 -10.56 -15.11 -35.05
N ILE A 170 -10.36 -14.63 -36.28
CA ILE A 170 -9.27 -15.01 -37.16
C ILE A 170 -8.22 -13.91 -37.05
N ARG A 171 -7.01 -14.27 -36.57
CA ARG A 171 -5.87 -13.36 -36.45
C ARG A 171 -4.93 -13.58 -37.63
N ILE A 172 -4.58 -12.49 -38.32
CA ILE A 172 -3.67 -12.49 -39.46
C ILE A 172 -2.47 -11.63 -39.07
N LEU A 173 -1.29 -12.24 -39.07
CA LEU A 173 -0.04 -11.67 -38.58
C LEU A 173 1.05 -11.75 -39.67
N PRO A 174 2.08 -10.90 -39.64
CA PRO A 174 3.24 -11.07 -40.48
C PRO A 174 3.85 -12.46 -40.36
N LYS A 175 4.53 -12.93 -41.37
CA LYS A 175 5.21 -14.24 -41.38
C LYS A 175 6.22 -14.37 -40.23
N GLU A 176 6.39 -15.60 -39.74
CA GLU A 176 7.35 -15.95 -38.68
C GLU A 176 7.03 -15.29 -37.31
N THR A 177 5.76 -14.94 -37.12
CA THR A 177 5.29 -14.28 -35.89
C THR A 177 4.94 -15.28 -34.80
N ASN A 178 5.69 -15.26 -33.71
CA ASN A 178 5.28 -15.92 -32.46
C ASN A 178 5.88 -15.22 -31.24
N LYS A 179 5.28 -15.46 -30.06
CA LYS A 179 5.73 -14.83 -28.81
C LYS A 179 7.17 -15.20 -28.45
N TRP A 180 7.61 -16.43 -28.72
CA TRP A 180 8.96 -16.90 -28.40
C TRP A 180 10.03 -16.19 -29.23
N ASN A 181 9.82 -16.04 -30.52
CA ASN A 181 10.74 -15.29 -31.39
C ASN A 181 10.93 -13.84 -30.88
N GLY A 182 9.84 -13.20 -30.42
CA GLY A 182 9.91 -11.90 -29.79
C GLY A 182 10.78 -11.89 -28.51
N ILE A 183 10.63 -12.89 -27.65
CA ILE A 183 11.44 -13.06 -26.44
C ILE A 183 12.94 -13.22 -26.81
N LEU A 184 13.25 -14.04 -27.82
CA LEU A 184 14.62 -14.22 -28.29
C LEU A 184 15.28 -12.91 -28.71
N LYS A 185 14.54 -11.98 -29.36
CA LYS A 185 15.04 -10.65 -29.72
C LYS A 185 15.44 -9.80 -28.52
N ILE A 186 14.75 -9.97 -27.38
CA ILE A 186 15.12 -9.31 -26.13
C ILE A 186 16.38 -9.95 -25.56
N LEU A 187 16.45 -11.29 -25.54
CA LEU A 187 17.58 -12.03 -25.00
C LEU A 187 18.89 -11.74 -25.75
N GLU A 188 18.85 -11.67 -27.09
CA GLU A 188 20.01 -11.36 -27.94
C GLU A 188 20.70 -10.03 -27.59
N LYS A 189 19.94 -9.05 -27.09
CA LYS A 189 20.47 -7.73 -26.69
C LYS A 189 21.05 -7.68 -25.28
N GLN A 190 20.97 -8.76 -24.50
CA GLN A 190 21.44 -8.74 -23.12
C GLN A 190 22.94 -9.05 -23.03
N LYS A 191 23.67 -8.24 -22.24
CA LYS A 191 25.07 -8.50 -21.91
C LYS A 191 25.24 -9.60 -20.84
N LYS A 192 24.24 -9.78 -19.98
CA LYS A 192 24.20 -10.79 -18.91
C LYS A 192 23.32 -11.96 -19.35
N LYS A 193 23.69 -13.17 -18.92
CA LYS A 193 22.88 -14.38 -19.15
C LYS A 193 21.76 -14.44 -18.11
N TYR A 194 20.53 -14.46 -18.58
CA TYR A 194 19.32 -14.68 -17.79
C TYR A 194 18.74 -16.04 -18.12
N LYS A 195 18.12 -16.71 -17.14
CA LYS A 195 17.19 -17.80 -17.40
C LYS A 195 15.82 -17.24 -17.72
N THR A 196 15.01 -18.01 -18.42
CA THR A 196 13.65 -17.65 -18.81
C THR A 196 12.62 -18.40 -17.98
N MET A 197 11.65 -17.68 -17.45
CA MET A 197 10.49 -18.22 -16.73
C MET A 197 9.23 -17.65 -17.39
N VAL A 198 8.42 -18.51 -18.00
CA VAL A 198 7.27 -18.11 -18.82
C VAL A 198 5.98 -18.58 -18.18
N PHE A 199 5.00 -17.68 -18.07
CA PHE A 199 3.63 -17.96 -17.64
C PHE A 199 2.66 -17.75 -18.81
N GLY A 200 1.73 -18.67 -19.01
CA GLY A 200 0.74 -18.58 -20.08
C GLY A 200 -0.41 -19.57 -19.90
N ASP A 201 -1.51 -19.34 -20.63
CA ASP A 201 -2.73 -20.14 -20.54
C ASP A 201 -3.32 -20.52 -21.92
N ASP A 202 -2.91 -19.87 -23.01
CA ASP A 202 -3.45 -20.09 -24.36
C ASP A 202 -2.42 -20.73 -25.30
N LEU A 203 -2.91 -21.32 -26.40
CA LEU A 203 -2.08 -21.97 -27.43
C LEU A 203 -0.99 -21.05 -28.00
N SER A 204 -1.22 -19.75 -28.01
CA SER A 204 -0.19 -18.76 -28.44
C SER A 204 1.02 -18.73 -27.52
N ASP A 205 0.92 -19.26 -26.28
CA ASP A 205 2.01 -19.34 -25.29
C ASP A 205 2.79 -20.65 -25.36
N LEU A 206 2.22 -21.67 -25.99
CA LEU A 206 2.73 -23.04 -25.92
C LEU A 206 4.19 -23.16 -26.35
N GLU A 207 4.60 -22.46 -27.40
CA GLU A 207 5.99 -22.47 -27.88
C GLU A 207 6.93 -21.78 -26.86
N SER A 208 6.51 -20.64 -26.31
CA SER A 208 7.26 -19.95 -25.26
C SER A 208 7.39 -20.78 -23.99
N LEU A 209 6.31 -21.46 -23.58
CA LEU A 209 6.29 -22.35 -22.42
C LEU A 209 7.23 -23.56 -22.61
N LYS A 210 7.26 -24.16 -23.82
CA LYS A 210 8.12 -25.31 -24.13
C LYS A 210 9.60 -24.97 -24.21
N ASN A 211 9.94 -23.84 -24.77
CA ASN A 211 11.32 -23.46 -25.08
C ASN A 211 12.00 -22.67 -23.94
N SER A 212 11.27 -22.23 -22.94
CA SER A 212 11.81 -21.54 -21.76
C SER A 212 12.52 -22.51 -20.81
N ASP A 213 13.44 -21.98 -19.97
CA ASP A 213 14.07 -22.78 -18.90
C ASP A 213 13.02 -23.32 -17.91
N ILE A 214 11.96 -22.53 -17.65
CA ILE A 214 10.84 -22.90 -16.78
C ILE A 214 9.54 -22.37 -17.41
N GLY A 215 8.75 -23.27 -17.99
CA GLY A 215 7.40 -22.96 -18.48
C GLY A 215 6.35 -23.33 -17.45
N ILE A 216 5.50 -22.40 -17.07
CA ILE A 216 4.46 -22.55 -16.04
C ILE A 216 3.09 -22.28 -16.67
N ARG A 217 2.24 -23.28 -16.71
CA ARG A 217 0.86 -23.14 -17.15
C ARG A 217 -0.04 -22.66 -16.01
N MET A 218 -1.04 -21.87 -16.37
CA MET A 218 -2.09 -21.48 -15.45
C MET A 218 -3.10 -22.65 -15.25
N GLU A 219 -3.80 -22.71 -14.11
CA GLU A 219 -4.84 -23.70 -13.86
C GLU A 219 -6.00 -23.59 -14.86
N ASN A 220 -6.32 -22.37 -15.30
CA ASN A 220 -7.34 -22.08 -16.30
C ASN A 220 -6.89 -22.30 -17.75
N SER A 221 -5.71 -22.87 -17.99
CA SER A 221 -5.17 -23.10 -19.34
C SER A 221 -5.93 -24.16 -20.12
N SER A 222 -5.79 -24.12 -21.46
CA SER A 222 -6.42 -25.09 -22.37
C SER A 222 -5.88 -26.52 -22.15
N LYS A 223 -6.67 -27.51 -22.57
CA LYS A 223 -6.28 -28.93 -22.44
C LYS A 223 -4.96 -29.23 -23.17
N GLU A 224 -4.75 -28.64 -24.32
CA GLU A 224 -3.54 -28.84 -25.13
C GLU A 224 -2.29 -28.36 -24.42
N ILE A 225 -2.38 -27.29 -23.62
CA ILE A 225 -1.27 -26.81 -22.76
C ILE A 225 -1.08 -27.77 -21.58
N ASN A 226 -2.16 -28.22 -20.96
CA ASN A 226 -2.12 -29.13 -19.82
C ASN A 226 -1.35 -30.42 -20.12
N ASP A 227 -1.53 -30.96 -21.33
CA ASP A 227 -0.90 -32.21 -21.76
C ASP A 227 0.62 -32.02 -22.08
N ASN A 228 1.08 -30.79 -22.29
CA ASN A 228 2.43 -30.51 -22.78
C ASN A 228 3.35 -29.84 -21.74
N ILE A 229 2.81 -29.17 -20.72
CA ILE A 229 3.59 -28.37 -19.76
C ILE A 229 3.51 -28.98 -18.35
N LYS A 230 4.68 -29.31 -17.79
CA LYS A 230 4.80 -30.00 -16.51
C LYS A 230 4.48 -29.12 -15.28
N PHE A 231 4.98 -27.90 -15.26
CA PHE A 231 4.77 -27.01 -14.11
C PHE A 231 3.44 -26.27 -14.24
N SER A 232 2.72 -26.19 -13.14
CA SER A 232 1.44 -25.47 -13.07
C SER A 232 1.37 -24.55 -11.87
N THR A 233 0.51 -23.55 -11.94
CA THR A 233 0.15 -22.66 -10.85
C THR A 233 -1.35 -22.49 -10.78
N PHE A 234 -1.84 -21.73 -9.79
CA PHE A 234 -3.26 -21.40 -9.61
C PHE A 234 -3.82 -20.60 -10.79
N SER A 235 -5.13 -20.39 -10.79
CA SER A 235 -5.81 -19.63 -11.83
C SER A 235 -5.40 -18.14 -11.84
N ASN A 236 -5.71 -17.45 -12.93
CA ASN A 236 -5.54 -15.99 -13.04
C ASN A 236 -6.38 -15.22 -12.02
N ASN A 237 -7.52 -15.77 -11.56
CA ASN A 237 -8.36 -15.17 -10.53
C ASN A 237 -7.80 -15.35 -9.11
N ASP A 238 -6.90 -16.29 -8.93
CA ASP A 238 -6.29 -16.67 -7.65
C ASP A 238 -4.83 -16.20 -7.53
N ASP A 239 -4.44 -15.19 -8.31
CA ASP A 239 -3.07 -14.66 -8.33
C ASP A 239 -1.99 -15.71 -8.62
N GLY A 240 -2.26 -16.64 -9.55
CA GLY A 240 -1.41 -17.80 -9.84
C GLY A 240 0.04 -17.42 -10.13
N VAL A 241 0.29 -16.38 -10.93
CA VAL A 241 1.64 -15.87 -11.23
C VAL A 241 2.37 -15.49 -9.94
N ALA A 242 1.75 -14.67 -9.10
CA ALA A 242 2.35 -14.20 -7.86
C ALA A 242 2.61 -15.33 -6.87
N LYS A 243 1.66 -16.25 -6.70
CA LYS A 243 1.82 -17.41 -5.80
C LYS A 243 2.99 -18.30 -6.20
N PHE A 244 3.15 -18.56 -7.51
CA PHE A 244 4.29 -19.34 -8.00
C PHE A 244 5.61 -18.63 -7.73
N LEU A 245 5.71 -17.34 -8.09
CA LEU A 245 6.93 -16.54 -7.89
C LEU A 245 7.30 -16.44 -6.41
N CYS A 246 6.32 -16.22 -5.54
CA CYS A 246 6.50 -16.16 -4.09
C CYS A 246 7.14 -17.45 -3.57
N ASN A 247 6.59 -18.60 -3.94
CA ASN A 247 7.12 -19.90 -3.53
C ASN A 247 8.49 -20.20 -4.14
N TYR A 248 8.66 -19.92 -5.43
CA TYR A 248 9.89 -20.24 -6.16
C TYR A 248 11.11 -19.45 -5.66
N PHE A 249 10.92 -18.16 -5.38
CA PHE A 249 11.99 -17.29 -4.91
C PHE A 249 12.06 -17.21 -3.38
N ASN A 250 11.27 -17.99 -2.64
CA ASN A 250 11.12 -17.91 -1.17
C ASN A 250 10.92 -16.46 -0.70
N LEU A 251 10.11 -15.71 -1.47
CA LEU A 251 9.75 -14.36 -1.08
C LEU A 251 8.85 -14.50 0.14
N ILE A 252 9.32 -13.98 1.29
CA ILE A 252 8.60 -14.02 2.55
C ILE A 252 7.43 -13.02 2.49
N HIS A 253 6.44 -13.33 1.69
CA HIS A 253 5.19 -12.59 1.63
C HIS A 253 4.05 -13.58 1.83
N SER A 254 3.70 -13.79 3.10
CA SER A 254 2.35 -14.25 3.41
C SER A 254 1.37 -13.33 2.67
N GLN A 255 0.30 -13.89 2.11
CA GLN A 255 -0.85 -13.08 1.67
C GLN A 255 -1.15 -12.10 2.80
N VAL A 256 -1.01 -10.78 2.54
CA VAL A 256 -1.38 -9.79 3.55
C VAL A 256 -2.84 -10.03 3.86
N ASN A 257 -3.10 -10.56 5.03
CA ASN A 257 -4.46 -10.68 5.51
C ASN A 257 -4.91 -9.30 5.99
N TYR A 258 -5.49 -8.54 5.07
CA TYR A 258 -6.02 -7.20 5.39
C TYR A 258 -7.12 -7.21 6.45
N GLU A 259 -7.72 -8.38 6.76
CA GLU A 259 -8.69 -8.52 7.85
C GLU A 259 -8.05 -8.36 9.22
N ASN A 260 -6.74 -8.60 9.32
CA ASN A 260 -5.95 -8.42 10.53
C ASN A 260 -5.57 -6.96 10.82
N ILE A 261 -5.93 -6.01 9.93
CA ILE A 261 -5.67 -4.60 10.18
C ILE A 261 -6.82 -4.02 10.99
N LYS A 262 -6.47 -3.41 12.13
CA LYS A 262 -7.41 -2.78 13.06
C LYS A 262 -7.08 -1.30 13.24
N ILE A 263 -8.10 -0.47 13.20
CA ILE A 263 -7.98 0.95 13.49
C ILE A 263 -8.30 1.19 14.95
N LEU A 264 -7.38 1.89 15.63
CA LEU A 264 -7.60 2.48 16.93
C LEU A 264 -7.77 4.00 16.75
N ASP A 265 -8.92 4.54 17.15
CA ASP A 265 -9.11 5.98 17.21
C ASP A 265 -8.77 6.51 18.60
N CYS A 266 -7.80 7.43 18.67
CA CYS A 266 -7.33 8.07 19.90
C CYS A 266 -7.70 9.57 19.98
N SER A 267 -8.72 10.02 19.24
CA SER A 267 -9.11 11.44 19.18
C SER A 267 -9.35 12.07 20.55
N LEU A 268 -10.08 11.38 21.42
CA LEU A 268 -10.42 11.87 22.77
C LEU A 268 -9.21 11.87 23.73
N ARG A 269 -8.26 10.97 23.52
CA ARG A 269 -7.06 10.91 24.33
C ARG A 269 -6.01 11.89 23.85
N ASP A 270 -5.54 11.75 22.60
CA ASP A 270 -4.42 12.54 22.09
C ASP A 270 -4.83 13.99 21.79
N GLY A 271 -6.06 14.18 21.27
CA GLY A 271 -6.65 15.51 21.11
C GLY A 271 -6.80 16.27 22.44
N GLY A 272 -6.90 15.54 23.55
CA GLY A 272 -6.93 16.11 24.91
C GLY A 272 -5.67 16.92 25.29
N HIS A 273 -4.56 16.71 24.61
CA HIS A 273 -3.37 17.54 24.81
C HIS A 273 -3.56 19.00 24.40
N LEU A 274 -4.50 19.30 23.50
CA LEU A 274 -4.78 20.64 23.02
C LEU A 274 -5.64 21.47 23.99
N ASN A 275 -6.52 20.80 24.74
CA ASN A 275 -7.54 21.45 25.56
C ASN A 275 -7.61 20.89 27.01
N LYS A 276 -6.53 20.24 27.46
CA LYS A 276 -6.47 19.56 28.77
C LYS A 276 -7.57 18.48 28.93
N SER A 277 -7.93 17.83 27.81
CA SER A 277 -9.02 16.85 27.68
C SER A 277 -10.44 17.39 27.90
N MET A 278 -10.62 18.72 27.95
CA MET A 278 -11.92 19.37 28.14
C MET A 278 -12.67 19.49 26.82
N PHE A 279 -13.41 18.45 26.45
CA PHE A 279 -14.22 18.40 25.21
C PHE A 279 -15.69 18.77 25.43
N GLY A 280 -16.19 18.63 26.66
CA GLY A 280 -17.59 18.66 27.03
C GLY A 280 -18.28 17.31 26.84
N LYS A 281 -19.13 16.93 27.80
CA LYS A 281 -19.81 15.63 27.87
C LYS A 281 -20.49 15.24 26.55
N LYS A 282 -21.25 16.16 25.96
CA LYS A 282 -21.96 15.89 24.68
C LYS A 282 -21.02 15.55 23.53
N THR A 283 -19.89 16.24 23.44
CA THR A 283 -18.87 15.97 22.41
C THR A 283 -18.24 14.61 22.64
N ILE A 284 -17.84 14.27 23.88
CA ILE A 284 -17.26 12.97 24.22
C ILE A 284 -18.25 11.85 23.85
N GLU A 285 -19.51 11.99 24.24
CA GLU A 285 -20.55 11.02 23.95
C GLU A 285 -20.80 10.86 22.45
N ASN A 286 -20.80 11.96 21.69
CA ASN A 286 -21.03 11.93 20.25
C ASN A 286 -19.86 11.30 19.49
N PHE A 287 -18.61 11.60 19.88
CA PHE A 287 -17.42 10.91 19.33
C PHE A 287 -17.53 9.40 19.52
N ILE A 288 -17.75 8.93 20.74
CA ILE A 288 -17.86 7.49 21.04
C ILE A 288 -18.97 6.85 20.23
N TYR A 289 -20.18 7.46 20.22
CA TYR A 289 -21.32 6.93 19.47
C TYR A 289 -21.05 6.82 17.97
N LYS A 290 -20.49 7.85 17.37
CA LYS A 290 -20.20 7.88 15.93
C LYS A 290 -19.05 6.95 15.54
N LEU A 291 -18.01 6.82 16.35
CA LEU A 291 -16.92 5.88 16.13
C LEU A 291 -17.41 4.41 16.21
N ILE A 292 -18.30 4.09 17.15
CA ILE A 292 -18.99 2.80 17.18
C ILE A 292 -19.79 2.57 15.88
N LYS A 293 -20.59 3.56 15.45
CA LYS A 293 -21.37 3.47 14.22
C LYS A 293 -20.51 3.41 12.96
N ALA A 294 -19.31 3.95 13.01
CA ALA A 294 -18.30 3.84 11.95
C ALA A 294 -17.63 2.46 11.90
N ASN A 295 -17.89 1.56 12.85
CA ASN A 295 -17.26 0.26 13.04
C ASN A 295 -15.75 0.38 13.32
N ILE A 296 -15.30 1.41 14.03
CA ILE A 296 -13.89 1.50 14.47
C ILE A 296 -13.60 0.34 15.44
N ASP A 297 -12.49 -0.37 15.19
CA ASP A 297 -12.17 -1.60 15.93
C ASP A 297 -11.85 -1.33 17.41
N ILE A 298 -11.07 -0.27 17.69
CA ILE A 298 -10.66 0.10 19.05
C ILE A 298 -10.90 1.60 19.24
N ILE A 299 -11.56 1.98 20.34
CA ILE A 299 -11.86 3.37 20.68
C ILE A 299 -11.18 3.71 21.99
N GLU A 300 -10.17 4.59 21.95
CA GLU A 300 -9.48 5.09 23.13
C GLU A 300 -10.25 6.28 23.71
N VAL A 301 -10.96 6.06 24.79
CA VAL A 301 -11.95 7.02 25.33
C VAL A 301 -11.34 8.14 26.16
N GLY A 302 -10.06 8.03 26.52
CA GLY A 302 -9.33 9.07 27.26
C GLY A 302 -8.16 8.54 28.06
N PHE A 303 -7.69 9.35 29.00
CA PHE A 303 -6.62 9.01 29.93
C PHE A 303 -7.16 8.34 31.21
N LEU A 304 -6.42 7.35 31.71
CA LEU A 304 -6.53 6.86 33.09
C LEU A 304 -5.41 7.56 33.89
N GLU A 305 -5.78 8.48 34.79
CA GLU A 305 -4.85 9.38 35.46
C GLU A 305 -5.38 9.75 36.85
N ASP A 306 -4.51 9.91 37.84
CA ASP A 306 -4.91 10.36 39.18
C ASP A 306 -5.46 11.78 39.11
N CYS A 307 -6.77 11.92 39.08
CA CYS A 307 -7.49 13.18 38.90
C CYS A 307 -8.86 13.15 39.61
N VAL A 308 -9.53 14.31 39.67
CA VAL A 308 -10.94 14.38 40.03
C VAL A 308 -11.79 14.13 38.80
N TYR A 309 -12.81 13.27 38.90
CA TYR A 309 -13.70 12.99 37.79
C TYR A 309 -14.55 14.19 37.41
N ASP A 310 -14.52 14.53 36.14
CA ASP A 310 -15.39 15.53 35.52
C ASP A 310 -15.94 14.95 34.20
N SER A 311 -17.26 14.99 34.03
CA SER A 311 -17.94 14.44 32.85
C SER A 311 -17.60 15.19 31.54
N ASP A 312 -17.13 16.42 31.63
CA ASP A 312 -16.73 17.26 30.48
C ASP A 312 -15.29 17.00 30.04
N VAL A 313 -14.55 16.20 30.82
CA VAL A 313 -13.13 15.92 30.63
C VAL A 313 -12.90 14.46 30.31
N ALA A 314 -12.16 14.16 29.21
CA ALA A 314 -11.83 12.80 28.80
C ALA A 314 -10.63 12.24 29.62
N LYS A 315 -10.73 12.33 30.96
CA LYS A 315 -9.82 11.77 31.95
C LYS A 315 -10.59 11.06 33.05
N PHE A 316 -10.07 9.93 33.47
CA PHE A 316 -10.77 9.05 34.39
C PHE A 316 -9.87 8.69 35.57
N PRO A 317 -10.33 8.90 36.84
CA PRO A 317 -9.57 8.54 38.04
C PRO A 317 -9.54 7.02 38.30
N ASN A 318 -10.42 6.26 37.68
CA ASN A 318 -10.53 4.81 37.75
C ASN A 318 -11.35 4.29 36.55
N VAL A 319 -11.29 2.97 36.32
CA VAL A 319 -12.01 2.32 35.22
C VAL A 319 -13.52 2.40 35.42
N SER A 320 -14.01 2.29 36.63
CA SER A 320 -15.45 2.39 36.94
C SER A 320 -16.06 3.72 36.47
N SER A 321 -15.33 4.81 36.50
CA SER A 321 -15.79 6.10 35.96
C SER A 321 -15.97 6.09 34.43
N ALA A 322 -15.06 5.45 33.71
CA ALA A 322 -15.19 5.23 32.26
C ALA A 322 -16.36 4.27 31.95
N GLU A 323 -16.54 3.22 32.75
CA GLU A 323 -17.63 2.26 32.61
C GLU A 323 -19.02 2.93 32.73
N LYS A 324 -19.17 3.92 33.60
CA LYS A 324 -20.42 4.70 33.74
C LYS A 324 -20.73 5.45 32.44
N LEU A 325 -19.73 6.07 31.80
CA LEU A 325 -19.88 6.70 30.49
C LEU A 325 -20.27 5.69 29.41
N LEU A 326 -19.65 4.51 29.42
CA LEU A 326 -19.82 3.47 28.42
C LEU A 326 -21.07 2.61 28.61
N SER A 327 -21.73 2.66 29.78
CA SER A 327 -22.87 1.81 30.14
C SER A 327 -24.02 1.83 29.13
N LYS A 328 -24.24 2.96 28.45
CA LYS A 328 -25.30 3.15 27.46
C LYS A 328 -25.05 2.50 26.08
N TYR A 329 -23.83 2.01 25.79
CA TYR A 329 -23.48 1.39 24.50
C TYR A 329 -23.50 -0.14 24.62
N ASN A 330 -24.67 -0.77 24.68
CA ASN A 330 -24.81 -2.20 25.06
C ASN A 330 -24.47 -3.24 23.98
N SER A 331 -24.44 -2.85 22.72
CA SER A 331 -24.13 -3.76 21.60
C SER A 331 -23.20 -3.10 20.61
N CYS A 332 -21.91 -3.22 20.83
CA CYS A 332 -20.91 -2.79 19.85
C CYS A 332 -19.79 -3.83 19.76
N ASN A 333 -19.19 -3.92 18.56
CA ASN A 333 -18.03 -4.79 18.32
C ASN A 333 -16.71 -4.08 18.61
N SER A 334 -16.74 -2.78 18.95
CA SER A 334 -15.54 -2.01 19.27
C SER A 334 -14.99 -2.38 20.65
N ILE A 335 -13.67 -2.48 20.75
CA ILE A 335 -12.95 -2.60 22.02
C ILE A 335 -12.75 -1.19 22.58
N PHE A 336 -13.12 -0.95 23.83
CA PHE A 336 -12.81 0.31 24.51
C PHE A 336 -11.47 0.21 25.23
N SER A 337 -10.68 1.29 25.08
CA SER A 337 -9.34 1.42 25.63
C SER A 337 -9.18 2.69 26.45
N LEU A 338 -8.29 2.62 27.44
CA LEU A 338 -7.75 3.78 28.15
C LEU A 338 -6.22 3.75 28.03
N LEU A 339 -5.60 4.94 27.95
CA LEU A 339 -4.15 5.04 28.04
C LEU A 339 -3.76 5.59 29.41
N THR A 340 -2.76 5.00 30.01
CA THR A 340 -2.13 5.51 31.23
C THR A 340 -0.64 5.73 31.05
N GLN A 341 -0.07 6.61 31.83
CA GLN A 341 1.37 6.81 31.94
C GLN A 341 1.83 6.38 33.33
N VAL A 342 2.94 5.66 33.40
CA VAL A 342 3.44 5.02 34.63
C VAL A 342 3.58 5.97 35.80
N ASP A 343 3.95 7.23 35.55
CA ASP A 343 4.13 8.29 36.55
C ASP A 343 2.85 9.13 36.81
N LYS A 344 1.71 8.79 36.17
CA LYS A 344 0.46 9.56 36.24
C LYS A 344 -0.69 8.84 36.93
N PHE A 345 -0.59 7.54 37.07
CA PHE A 345 -1.63 6.72 37.72
C PHE A 345 -1.01 5.62 38.53
N ASN A 346 -1.46 5.48 39.78
CA ASN A 346 -1.00 4.41 40.67
C ASN A 346 -1.63 3.08 40.23
N ILE A 347 -0.82 2.13 39.77
CA ILE A 347 -1.27 0.81 39.32
C ILE A 347 -2.06 0.02 40.36
N ASN A 348 -1.83 0.23 41.66
CA ASN A 348 -2.57 -0.43 42.72
C ASN A 348 -4.05 0.00 42.78
N ASN A 349 -4.39 1.12 42.15
CA ASN A 349 -5.77 1.59 42.00
C ASN A 349 -6.47 1.01 40.77
N LEU A 350 -5.77 0.23 39.91
CA LEU A 350 -6.37 -0.38 38.74
C LEU A 350 -7.27 -1.54 39.14
N GLU A 351 -8.54 -1.43 38.83
CA GLU A 351 -9.57 -2.43 39.09
C GLU A 351 -9.41 -3.65 38.16
N LYS A 352 -9.86 -4.84 38.60
CA LYS A 352 -9.87 -6.03 37.73
C LYS A 352 -10.77 -5.84 36.51
N CYS A 353 -10.34 -6.32 35.36
CA CYS A 353 -11.12 -6.23 34.11
C CYS A 353 -12.44 -7.00 34.22
N SER A 354 -13.55 -6.30 34.28
CA SER A 354 -14.90 -6.89 34.38
C SER A 354 -15.94 -6.24 33.46
N GLY A 355 -15.70 -5.00 33.03
CA GLY A 355 -16.63 -4.17 32.27
C GLY A 355 -16.37 -4.12 30.75
N LYS A 356 -16.69 -2.99 30.15
CA LYS A 356 -16.56 -2.70 28.71
C LYS A 356 -15.17 -2.25 28.30
N VAL A 357 -14.42 -1.61 29.21
CA VAL A 357 -13.00 -1.30 29.00
C VAL A 357 -12.23 -2.61 29.04
N LYS A 358 -11.70 -3.01 27.90
CA LYS A 358 -10.97 -4.28 27.75
C LYS A 358 -9.48 -4.10 27.58
N MET A 359 -9.01 -2.90 27.18
CA MET A 359 -7.62 -2.64 26.86
C MET A 359 -7.07 -1.49 27.70
N ILE A 360 -5.91 -1.70 28.29
CA ILE A 360 -5.11 -0.64 28.94
C ILE A 360 -3.80 -0.50 28.17
N ARG A 361 -3.52 0.72 27.70
CA ARG A 361 -2.30 1.08 27.03
C ARG A 361 -1.38 1.77 28.02
N VAL A 362 -0.17 1.23 28.18
CA VAL A 362 0.80 1.71 29.19
C VAL A 362 1.90 2.46 28.49
N SER A 363 2.01 3.76 28.73
CA SER A 363 3.08 4.60 28.21
C SER A 363 4.11 4.93 29.28
N PHE A 364 5.37 4.97 28.90
CA PHE A 364 6.50 5.30 29.78
C PHE A 364 7.67 5.90 29.00
N HIS A 365 8.44 6.73 29.68
CA HIS A 365 9.68 7.29 29.16
C HIS A 365 10.83 6.29 29.20
N ASP A 366 11.89 6.55 28.46
CA ASP A 366 13.08 5.71 28.34
C ASP A 366 13.79 5.42 29.68
N ASN A 367 13.72 6.35 30.63
CA ASN A 367 14.27 6.18 31.98
C ASN A 367 13.39 5.37 32.92
N LEU A 368 12.16 5.00 32.52
CA LEU A 368 11.18 4.27 33.30
C LEU A 368 10.80 2.90 32.65
N ILE A 369 11.72 2.33 31.85
CA ILE A 369 11.42 1.06 31.13
C ILE A 369 11.12 -0.06 32.12
N SER A 370 11.94 -0.25 33.16
CA SER A 370 11.74 -1.32 34.12
C SER A 370 10.41 -1.19 34.88
N ASP A 371 10.08 0.04 35.30
CA ASP A 371 8.79 0.32 35.96
C ASP A 371 7.62 0.10 34.98
N GLY A 372 7.79 0.49 33.71
CA GLY A 372 6.82 0.28 32.63
C GLY A 372 6.54 -1.20 32.37
N ILE A 373 7.56 -2.02 32.37
CA ILE A 373 7.43 -3.47 32.19
C ILE A 373 6.70 -4.13 33.37
N GLU A 374 7.06 -3.78 34.60
CA GLU A 374 6.38 -4.29 35.78
C GLU A 374 4.90 -3.83 35.85
N TYR A 375 4.66 -2.58 35.44
CA TYR A 375 3.32 -2.05 35.32
C TYR A 375 2.48 -2.85 34.29
N CYS A 376 3.03 -3.14 33.11
CA CYS A 376 2.37 -3.95 32.09
C CYS A 376 2.05 -5.36 32.58
N LYS A 377 2.94 -5.96 33.34
CA LYS A 377 2.71 -7.28 33.97
C LYS A 377 1.47 -7.26 34.87
N LYS A 378 1.34 -6.25 35.73
CA LYS A 378 0.15 -6.08 36.59
C LYS A 378 -1.13 -5.84 35.80
N VAL A 379 -1.08 -5.06 34.72
CA VAL A 379 -2.22 -4.85 33.82
C VAL A 379 -2.73 -6.17 33.24
N LYS A 380 -1.83 -7.06 32.82
CA LYS A 380 -2.18 -8.42 32.35
C LYS A 380 -2.77 -9.28 33.44
N GLU A 381 -2.16 -9.29 34.63
CA GLU A 381 -2.64 -10.06 35.81
C GLU A 381 -4.08 -9.67 36.19
N LEU A 382 -4.45 -8.40 35.95
CA LEU A 382 -5.81 -7.90 36.17
C LEU A 382 -6.79 -8.26 35.03
N GLY A 383 -6.32 -8.95 33.99
CA GLY A 383 -7.15 -9.50 32.92
C GLY A 383 -7.42 -8.53 31.74
N TYR A 384 -6.68 -7.43 31.61
CA TYR A 384 -6.79 -6.52 30.50
C TYR A 384 -5.92 -6.96 29.30
N ILE A 385 -6.36 -6.61 28.09
CA ILE A 385 -5.49 -6.55 26.93
C ILE A 385 -4.44 -5.46 27.21
N CYS A 386 -3.17 -5.85 27.28
CA CYS A 386 -2.07 -4.95 27.62
C CYS A 386 -1.34 -4.49 26.37
N SER A 387 -1.23 -3.18 26.16
CA SER A 387 -0.41 -2.58 25.10
C SER A 387 0.77 -1.81 25.70
N VAL A 388 1.97 -2.17 25.28
CA VAL A 388 3.23 -1.51 25.66
C VAL A 388 3.50 -0.36 24.70
N ASN A 389 3.57 0.87 25.21
CA ASN A 389 3.68 2.10 24.42
C ASN A 389 4.90 2.95 24.87
N PRO A 390 6.14 2.57 24.53
CA PRO A 390 7.34 3.32 24.92
C PRO A 390 7.36 4.70 24.24
N ILE A 391 7.36 5.78 25.01
CA ILE A 391 7.37 7.16 24.51
C ILE A 391 8.65 7.41 23.73
N ASN A 392 8.52 8.03 22.54
CA ASN A 392 9.63 8.41 21.66
C ASN A 392 10.53 7.21 21.26
N PHE A 393 9.90 6.06 21.00
CA PHE A 393 10.60 4.85 20.56
C PHE A 393 11.41 5.09 19.27
N SER A 394 11.00 6.03 18.43
CA SER A 394 11.72 6.44 17.21
C SER A 394 13.17 6.86 17.48
N SER A 395 13.47 7.41 18.66
CA SER A 395 14.82 7.88 19.03
C SER A 395 15.72 6.78 19.64
N TYR A 396 15.15 5.57 19.95
CA TYR A 396 15.92 4.52 20.61
C TYR A 396 17.01 3.97 19.69
N SER A 397 18.23 3.76 20.22
CA SER A 397 19.27 3.03 19.51
C SER A 397 18.85 1.57 19.28
N ASN A 398 19.53 0.85 18.39
CA ASN A 398 19.21 -0.56 18.15
C ASN A 398 19.48 -1.42 19.38
N GLU A 399 20.55 -1.13 20.12
CA GLU A 399 20.89 -1.81 21.39
C GLU A 399 19.76 -1.61 22.42
N ARG A 400 19.26 -0.37 22.53
CA ARG A 400 18.16 -0.06 23.43
C ARG A 400 16.87 -0.78 23.05
N VAL A 401 16.60 -0.91 21.76
CA VAL A 401 15.45 -1.69 21.24
C VAL A 401 15.61 -3.17 21.61
N VAL A 402 16.79 -3.75 21.40
CA VAL A 402 17.06 -5.16 21.75
C VAL A 402 16.81 -5.42 23.24
N ASP A 403 17.31 -4.56 24.13
CA ASP A 403 17.13 -4.67 25.56
C ASP A 403 15.67 -4.54 25.98
N LEU A 404 14.94 -3.58 25.40
CA LEU A 404 13.51 -3.40 25.65
C LEU A 404 12.71 -4.63 25.19
N ILE A 405 12.94 -5.12 23.97
CA ILE A 405 12.16 -6.23 23.41
C ILE A 405 12.41 -7.54 24.17
N ARG A 406 13.62 -7.77 24.69
CA ARG A 406 13.87 -8.90 25.58
C ARG A 406 12.94 -8.88 26.78
N GLN A 407 12.82 -7.75 27.50
CA GLN A 407 11.94 -7.58 28.65
C GLN A 407 10.45 -7.68 28.25
N VAL A 408 10.07 -7.11 27.10
CA VAL A 408 8.71 -7.22 26.54
C VAL A 408 8.35 -8.69 26.27
N ASN A 409 9.25 -9.46 25.66
CA ASN A 409 9.02 -10.88 25.39
C ASN A 409 8.82 -11.71 26.67
N GLU A 410 9.51 -11.38 27.76
CA GLU A 410 9.35 -12.05 29.06
C GLU A 410 7.94 -11.89 29.64
N ILE A 411 7.37 -10.69 29.56
CA ILE A 411 6.00 -10.43 30.03
C ILE A 411 4.93 -10.82 29.01
N ASN A 412 5.33 -10.97 27.73
CA ASN A 412 4.49 -11.38 26.62
C ASN A 412 3.15 -10.60 26.53
N PRO A 413 3.16 -9.28 26.33
CA PRO A 413 1.95 -8.45 26.27
C PRO A 413 1.13 -8.78 25.02
N ASP A 414 -0.09 -8.27 24.93
CA ASP A 414 -0.94 -8.49 23.76
C ASP A 414 -0.51 -7.63 22.56
N VAL A 415 0.03 -6.42 22.82
CA VAL A 415 0.42 -5.44 21.81
C VAL A 415 1.73 -4.77 22.20
N PHE A 416 2.62 -4.59 21.23
CA PHE A 416 3.75 -3.67 21.31
C PHE A 416 3.58 -2.56 20.28
N SER A 417 3.60 -1.30 20.70
CA SER A 417 3.37 -0.14 19.83
C SER A 417 4.67 0.62 19.53
N ILE A 418 4.93 0.87 18.26
CA ILE A 418 5.96 1.79 17.78
C ILE A 418 5.43 3.21 17.93
N VAL A 419 6.00 3.99 18.85
CA VAL A 419 5.54 5.33 19.16
C VAL A 419 6.54 6.37 18.65
N ASP A 420 6.14 7.16 17.66
CA ASP A 420 6.91 8.28 17.12
C ASP A 420 6.38 9.61 17.67
N THR A 421 6.66 9.84 18.95
CA THR A 421 6.13 11.00 19.70
C THR A 421 6.47 12.36 19.07
N PHE A 422 7.59 12.45 18.37
CA PHE A 422 8.07 13.71 17.79
C PHE A 422 7.99 13.71 16.26
N GLY A 423 7.36 12.70 15.66
CA GLY A 423 7.18 12.56 14.22
C GLY A 423 8.49 12.58 13.43
N MET A 424 9.53 11.92 13.95
CA MET A 424 10.90 11.95 13.41
C MET A 424 11.20 10.83 12.42
N PHE A 425 10.34 9.83 12.27
CA PHE A 425 10.59 8.73 11.36
C PHE A 425 10.58 9.18 9.90
N LEU A 426 11.68 8.91 9.24
CA LEU A 426 11.69 8.75 7.78
C LEU A 426 11.37 7.30 7.45
N ASN A 427 10.79 7.04 6.28
CA ASN A 427 10.40 5.69 5.86
C ASN A 427 11.55 4.67 5.95
N LYS A 428 12.78 5.09 5.66
CA LYS A 428 13.97 4.23 5.81
C LYS A 428 14.20 3.79 7.26
N ASP A 429 14.13 4.73 8.21
CA ASP A 429 14.36 4.44 9.63
C ASP A 429 13.23 3.58 10.20
N PHE A 430 12.00 3.90 9.82
CA PHE A 430 10.81 3.11 10.16
C PHE A 430 10.93 1.66 9.66
N LYS A 431 11.30 1.46 8.39
CA LYS A 431 11.54 0.13 7.81
C LYS A 431 12.61 -0.66 8.56
N ASN A 432 13.71 -0.01 8.95
CA ASN A 432 14.78 -0.66 9.73
C ASN A 432 14.27 -1.11 11.10
N LYS A 433 13.48 -0.29 11.81
CA LYS A 433 12.88 -0.65 13.09
C LYS A 433 11.87 -1.79 12.95
N LEU A 434 11.03 -1.77 11.92
CA LEU A 434 10.11 -2.88 11.62
C LEU A 434 10.86 -4.20 11.38
N SER A 435 11.92 -4.16 10.58
CA SER A 435 12.74 -5.35 10.33
C SER A 435 13.35 -5.91 11.62
N LEU A 436 13.87 -5.03 12.49
CA LEU A 436 14.44 -5.42 13.77
C LEU A 436 13.39 -6.06 14.68
N LEU A 437 12.20 -5.45 14.79
CA LEU A 437 11.10 -5.98 15.60
C LEU A 437 10.59 -7.33 15.07
N ASN A 438 10.51 -7.50 13.77
CA ASN A 438 10.08 -8.75 13.15
C ASN A 438 11.01 -9.95 13.49
N HIS A 439 12.29 -9.67 13.77
CA HIS A 439 13.25 -10.70 14.19
C HIS A 439 13.30 -10.94 15.70
N LEU A 440 12.92 -9.95 16.50
CA LEU A 440 13.12 -10.00 17.95
C LEU A 440 11.85 -10.25 18.74
N LEU A 441 10.70 -9.76 18.25
CA LEU A 441 9.44 -9.83 18.99
C LEU A 441 8.82 -11.22 18.88
N ASN A 442 8.26 -11.74 19.98
CA ASN A 442 7.54 -13.00 19.97
C ASN A 442 6.36 -12.96 18.99
N GLU A 443 6.16 -14.07 18.25
CA GLU A 443 5.19 -14.18 17.15
C GLU A 443 3.73 -13.92 17.58
N ASN A 444 3.37 -14.03 18.84
CA ASN A 444 2.02 -13.81 19.34
C ASN A 444 1.74 -12.36 19.78
N ILE A 445 2.76 -11.51 19.85
CA ILE A 445 2.61 -10.10 20.20
C ILE A 445 2.22 -9.28 18.97
N LYS A 446 1.09 -8.61 19.03
CA LYS A 446 0.59 -7.74 17.94
C LYS A 446 1.41 -6.47 17.82
N ILE A 447 1.54 -5.95 16.59
CA ILE A 447 2.23 -4.69 16.36
C ILE A 447 1.23 -3.53 16.31
N GLY A 448 1.48 -2.51 17.12
CA GLY A 448 0.81 -1.22 17.05
C GLY A 448 1.72 -0.14 16.45
N ILE A 449 1.13 0.90 15.85
CA ILE A 449 1.85 2.12 15.45
C ILE A 449 1.09 3.36 15.91
N HIS A 450 1.82 4.33 16.49
CA HIS A 450 1.32 5.66 16.85
C HIS A 450 2.28 6.70 16.32
N LEU A 451 1.86 7.43 15.27
CA LEU A 451 2.74 8.28 14.48
C LEU A 451 2.23 9.71 14.42
N HIS A 452 3.11 10.68 14.73
CA HIS A 452 2.85 12.11 14.59
C HIS A 452 3.30 12.67 13.23
N ASN A 453 2.63 13.74 12.78
CA ASN A 453 2.70 14.24 11.40
C ASN A 453 3.79 15.29 11.15
N ASN A 454 4.83 15.36 11.97
CA ASN A 454 5.87 16.39 11.88
C ASN A 454 6.65 16.40 10.54
N LEU A 455 6.82 15.22 9.93
CA LEU A 455 7.49 15.05 8.63
C LEU A 455 6.54 14.59 7.52
N SER A 456 5.21 14.71 7.70
CA SER A 456 4.18 14.27 6.75
C SER A 456 4.33 12.80 6.32
N GLN A 457 4.89 11.94 7.20
CA GLN A 457 5.17 10.52 6.92
C GLN A 457 4.13 9.50 7.46
N PRO A 458 3.21 9.82 8.39
CA PRO A 458 2.40 8.81 9.06
C PRO A 458 1.62 7.91 8.10
N PHE A 459 1.01 8.47 7.06
CA PHE A 459 0.25 7.69 6.09
C PHE A 459 1.14 6.78 5.26
N SER A 460 2.26 7.28 4.75
CA SER A 460 3.21 6.47 3.97
C SER A 460 3.87 5.38 4.83
N SER A 461 4.14 5.65 6.10
CA SER A 461 4.67 4.64 7.04
C SER A 461 3.63 3.57 7.37
N ALA A 462 2.35 3.94 7.55
CA ALA A 462 1.26 2.98 7.73
C ALA A 462 1.05 2.11 6.48
N GLN A 463 1.10 2.70 5.27
CA GLN A 463 1.07 1.94 4.02
C GLN A 463 2.25 0.96 3.93
N LEU A 464 3.45 1.42 4.26
CA LEU A 464 4.65 0.58 4.24
C LEU A 464 4.52 -0.62 5.21
N LEU A 465 3.98 -0.41 6.42
CA LEU A 465 3.69 -1.50 7.35
C LEU A 465 2.67 -2.48 6.78
N ILE A 466 1.58 -1.99 6.21
CA ILE A 466 0.50 -2.82 5.65
C ILE A 466 1.01 -3.62 4.45
N GLU A 467 1.68 -2.95 3.51
CA GLU A 467 2.10 -3.54 2.24
C GLU A 467 3.28 -4.51 2.40
N ASN A 468 4.15 -4.26 3.37
CA ASN A 468 5.30 -5.12 3.68
C ASN A 468 5.09 -5.94 4.96
N ASN A 469 3.83 -6.21 5.32
CA ASN A 469 3.51 -6.94 6.53
C ASN A 469 4.10 -8.34 6.52
N THR A 470 5.13 -8.51 7.35
CA THR A 470 5.76 -9.81 7.65
C THR A 470 5.28 -10.39 8.97
N PHE A 471 4.48 -9.64 9.71
CA PHE A 471 3.89 -10.09 10.98
C PHE A 471 2.68 -10.98 10.70
N LYS A 472 2.57 -12.09 11.42
CA LYS A 472 1.45 -13.04 11.30
C LYS A 472 0.20 -12.56 12.05
N GLN A 473 0.37 -11.62 12.97
CA GLN A 473 -0.65 -11.14 13.91
C GLN A 473 -1.38 -9.91 13.37
N ASP A 474 -2.41 -9.47 14.14
CA ASP A 474 -3.10 -8.22 13.89
C ASP A 474 -2.13 -7.03 13.93
N ILE A 475 -2.35 -6.08 13.02
CA ILE A 475 -1.72 -4.76 13.05
C ILE A 475 -2.73 -3.77 13.60
N ILE A 476 -2.32 -2.97 14.59
CA ILE A 476 -3.14 -1.90 15.16
C ILE A 476 -2.56 -0.55 14.70
N ILE A 477 -3.38 0.26 14.06
CA ILE A 477 -2.98 1.57 13.54
C ILE A 477 -3.72 2.64 14.33
N ASP A 478 -2.96 3.41 15.12
CA ASP A 478 -3.51 4.55 15.84
C ASP A 478 -3.79 5.70 14.89
N THR A 479 -4.98 6.27 15.01
CA THR A 479 -5.46 7.39 14.21
C THR A 479 -6.24 8.37 15.07
N SER A 480 -6.47 9.58 14.58
CA SER A 480 -7.45 10.49 15.17
C SER A 480 -8.23 11.23 14.08
N VAL A 481 -9.49 11.57 14.35
CA VAL A 481 -10.36 12.26 13.38
C VAL A 481 -9.76 13.63 13.07
N SER A 482 -9.57 13.92 11.78
CA SER A 482 -8.87 15.12 11.27
C SER A 482 -7.47 15.32 11.83
N GLY A 483 -6.85 14.24 12.32
CA GLY A 483 -5.52 14.28 12.92
C GLY A 483 -5.47 15.03 14.26
N ILE A 484 -6.60 15.24 14.97
CA ILE A 484 -6.61 15.97 16.23
C ILE A 484 -5.63 15.36 17.24
N GLY A 485 -4.72 16.19 17.75
CA GLY A 485 -3.66 15.76 18.66
C GLY A 485 -2.61 16.86 18.81
N ARG A 486 -1.52 16.55 19.49
CA ARG A 486 -0.38 17.47 19.58
C ARG A 486 0.07 17.89 18.18
N SER A 487 0.27 19.24 18.00
CA SER A 487 0.70 19.77 16.71
C SER A 487 2.01 19.11 16.22
N PRO A 488 2.10 18.80 14.93
CA PRO A 488 1.13 19.03 13.87
C PRO A 488 0.07 17.92 13.67
N GLY A 489 -0.25 17.18 14.73
CA GLY A 489 -1.32 16.17 14.73
C GLY A 489 -0.84 14.75 14.43
N ASN A 490 -1.81 13.85 14.24
CA ASN A 490 -1.67 12.41 14.07
C ASN A 490 -2.05 11.94 12.65
N LEU A 491 -1.87 10.65 12.39
CA LEU A 491 -2.47 9.97 11.25
C LEU A 491 -4.01 10.12 11.29
N LYS A 492 -4.60 10.53 10.17
CA LYS A 492 -6.05 10.86 10.09
C LYS A 492 -6.91 9.61 9.97
N THR A 493 -7.93 9.47 10.83
CA THR A 493 -8.86 8.34 10.84
C THR A 493 -9.61 8.21 9.51
N GLU A 494 -10.14 9.32 8.97
CA GLU A 494 -10.85 9.33 7.70
C GLU A 494 -9.99 8.86 6.51
N VAL A 495 -8.71 9.21 6.51
CA VAL A 495 -7.79 8.81 5.43
C VAL A 495 -7.48 7.32 5.52
N MET A 496 -7.16 6.83 6.73
CA MET A 496 -6.79 5.44 6.94
C MET A 496 -7.95 4.47 6.72
N THR A 497 -9.13 4.82 7.21
CA THR A 497 -10.35 4.00 7.05
C THR A 497 -10.80 3.95 5.58
N HIS A 498 -10.65 5.06 4.84
CA HIS A 498 -10.92 5.08 3.40
C HIS A 498 -9.94 4.16 2.66
N TYR A 499 -8.64 4.28 2.96
CA TYR A 499 -7.59 3.46 2.35
C TYR A 499 -7.83 1.96 2.59
N ILE A 500 -8.19 1.55 3.81
CA ILE A 500 -8.45 0.14 4.13
C ILE A 500 -9.72 -0.36 3.43
N ASN A 501 -10.79 0.45 3.36
CA ASN A 501 -11.98 0.09 2.61
C ASN A 501 -11.69 -0.13 1.12
N ASP A 502 -10.89 0.74 0.50
CA ASP A 502 -10.47 0.63 -0.90
C ASP A 502 -9.57 -0.60 -1.10
N LEU A 503 -8.56 -0.76 -0.26
CA LEU A 503 -7.60 -1.87 -0.32
C LEU A 503 -8.25 -3.25 -0.20
N THR A 504 -9.28 -3.36 0.65
CA THR A 504 -10.01 -4.62 0.87
C THR A 504 -11.18 -4.82 -0.09
N ASN A 505 -11.53 -3.80 -0.84
CA ASN A 505 -12.78 -3.72 -1.63
C ASN A 505 -14.03 -4.06 -0.78
N LYS A 506 -13.99 -3.74 0.52
CA LYS A 506 -15.07 -3.95 1.49
C LYS A 506 -15.41 -2.63 2.15
N ARG A 507 -16.67 -2.44 2.54
CA ARG A 507 -17.09 -1.30 3.35
C ARG A 507 -17.00 -1.65 4.84
N LYS A 508 -15.78 -1.98 5.31
CA LYS A 508 -15.52 -2.32 6.71
C LYS A 508 -15.87 -1.14 7.62
N TYR A 509 -15.39 0.06 7.28
CA TYR A 509 -15.63 1.29 8.02
C TYR A 509 -16.69 2.16 7.32
N LYS A 510 -17.65 2.68 8.08
CA LYS A 510 -18.76 3.52 7.60
C LYS A 510 -18.35 4.99 7.68
N LEU A 511 -17.77 5.51 6.61
CA LEU A 511 -17.14 6.83 6.53
C LEU A 511 -18.09 7.99 6.86
N GLU A 512 -19.39 7.86 6.55
CA GLU A 512 -20.41 8.88 6.82
C GLU A 512 -20.52 9.24 8.30
N ASN A 513 -20.20 8.30 9.21
CA ASN A 513 -20.19 8.59 10.65
C ASN A 513 -18.93 9.36 11.05
N ILE A 514 -17.79 9.10 10.42
CA ILE A 514 -16.54 9.86 10.63
C ILE A 514 -16.73 11.28 10.11
N TYR A 515 -17.28 11.44 8.90
CA TYR A 515 -17.59 12.77 8.34
C TYR A 515 -18.52 13.56 9.24
N SER A 516 -19.52 12.90 9.85
CA SER A 516 -20.40 13.54 10.82
C SER A 516 -19.66 14.08 12.06
N ILE A 517 -18.60 13.41 12.54
CA ILE A 517 -17.74 13.95 13.61
C ILE A 517 -16.97 15.16 13.09
N MET A 518 -16.42 15.08 11.90
CA MET A 518 -15.66 16.18 11.29
C MET A 518 -16.49 17.45 11.18
N GLU A 519 -17.71 17.34 10.67
CA GLU A 519 -18.60 18.47 10.45
C GLU A 519 -19.17 19.07 11.74
N ASN A 520 -19.57 18.24 12.70
CA ASN A 520 -20.29 18.70 13.88
C ASN A 520 -19.38 18.99 15.08
N GLU A 521 -18.29 18.22 15.24
CA GLU A 521 -17.43 18.36 16.41
C GLU A 521 -16.08 19.01 16.07
N ILE A 522 -15.37 18.50 15.05
CA ILE A 522 -14.03 19.00 14.70
C ILE A 522 -14.08 20.45 14.21
N LEU A 523 -15.01 20.82 13.31
CA LEU A 523 -15.14 22.20 12.85
C LEU A 523 -15.41 23.17 14.00
N ARG A 524 -16.15 22.73 15.03
CA ARG A 524 -16.38 23.53 16.24
C ARG A 524 -15.12 23.67 17.07
N LEU A 525 -14.37 22.58 17.29
CA LEU A 525 -13.12 22.58 18.04
C LEU A 525 -12.07 23.45 17.35
N LYS A 526 -11.96 23.42 16.03
CA LYS A 526 -11.02 24.22 15.23
C LYS A 526 -11.20 25.75 15.38
N LYS A 527 -12.37 26.21 15.82
CA LYS A 527 -12.57 27.63 16.11
C LYS A 527 -11.74 28.13 17.30
N HIS A 528 -11.32 27.23 18.17
CA HIS A 528 -10.64 27.56 19.43
C HIS A 528 -9.29 26.85 19.62
N LEU A 529 -9.04 25.81 18.83
CA LEU A 529 -7.86 24.97 18.93
C LEU A 529 -7.20 24.88 17.57
N ASN A 530 -5.88 24.97 17.58
CA ASN A 530 -5.07 24.78 16.37
C ASN A 530 -4.11 23.60 16.55
N TRP A 531 -4.11 22.69 15.57
CA TRP A 531 -3.15 21.59 15.46
C TRP A 531 -2.65 21.44 14.02
N GLU A 532 -2.64 22.55 13.27
CA GLU A 532 -2.22 22.57 11.87
C GLU A 532 -0.71 22.38 11.75
N GLU A 533 -0.30 21.96 10.56
CA GLU A 533 1.10 21.82 10.20
C GLU A 533 1.77 23.20 10.20
N ASP A 534 2.91 23.30 10.90
CA ASP A 534 3.82 24.41 10.80
C ASP A 534 5.22 23.88 10.57
N PHE A 535 5.98 24.51 9.69
CA PHE A 535 7.32 24.03 9.31
C PHE A 535 8.29 23.97 10.49
N ALA A 536 8.08 24.77 11.53
CA ALA A 536 8.88 24.73 12.76
C ALA A 536 8.89 23.34 13.41
N TYR A 537 7.78 22.59 13.33
CA TYR A 537 7.72 21.21 13.81
C TYR A 537 8.58 20.26 12.97
N SER A 538 8.62 20.45 11.65
CA SER A 538 9.53 19.71 10.78
C SER A 538 10.99 20.03 11.09
N MET A 539 11.31 21.31 11.37
CA MET A 539 12.67 21.73 11.74
C MET A 539 13.17 21.01 13.00
N THR A 540 12.33 20.87 14.02
CA THR A 540 12.69 20.13 15.24
C THR A 540 12.78 18.63 14.98
N ALA A 541 11.86 18.04 14.20
CA ALA A 541 11.86 16.63 13.85
C ALA A 541 13.13 16.20 13.09
N PHE A 542 13.55 16.95 12.05
CA PHE A 542 14.80 16.68 11.32
C PHE A 542 16.05 16.75 12.22
N ARG A 543 16.01 17.53 13.31
CA ARG A 543 17.09 17.66 14.29
C ARG A 543 16.98 16.70 15.47
N ARG A 544 15.99 15.78 15.44
CA ARG A 544 15.67 14.85 16.54
C ARG A 544 15.43 15.55 17.88
N MET A 545 14.81 16.73 17.84
CA MET A 545 14.54 17.58 18.98
C MET A 545 13.11 17.42 19.47
N HIS A 546 12.92 17.63 20.77
CA HIS A 546 11.59 17.70 21.35
C HIS A 546 10.80 18.86 20.72
N ARG A 547 9.58 18.59 20.21
CA ARG A 547 8.76 19.56 19.47
C ARG A 547 8.44 20.86 20.23
N THR A 548 8.43 20.85 21.58
CA THR A 548 8.17 22.03 22.40
C THR A 548 9.22 23.12 22.20
N TYR A 549 10.39 22.80 21.65
CA TYR A 549 11.33 23.82 21.19
C TYR A 549 10.74 24.66 20.04
N ALA A 550 10.01 24.02 19.11
CA ALA A 550 9.28 24.74 18.05
C ALA A 550 8.15 25.58 18.64
N GLU A 551 7.35 25.03 19.55
CA GLU A 551 6.25 25.74 20.22
C GLU A 551 6.76 27.02 20.91
N TYR A 552 7.86 26.91 21.67
CA TYR A 552 8.47 28.07 22.35
C TYR A 552 8.89 29.16 21.36
N LEU A 553 9.52 28.80 20.23
CA LEU A 553 9.99 29.77 19.25
C LEU A 553 8.87 30.37 18.40
N LEU A 554 7.82 29.63 18.11
CA LEU A 554 6.61 30.09 17.42
C LEU A 554 5.93 31.21 18.24
N ASP A 555 5.84 31.06 19.56
CA ASP A 555 5.28 32.07 20.46
C ASP A 555 6.12 33.39 20.47
N LYS A 556 7.34 33.37 19.95
CA LYS A 556 8.22 34.56 19.86
C LYS A 556 8.10 35.32 18.53
N ASN A 557 7.22 34.87 17.61
CA ASN A 557 7.02 35.48 16.29
C ASN A 557 8.31 35.59 15.46
N LEU A 558 9.20 34.59 15.54
CA LEU A 558 10.45 34.53 14.80
C LEU A 558 10.22 34.04 13.36
N SER A 559 11.06 34.50 12.43
CA SER A 559 11.15 33.89 11.12
C SER A 559 11.79 32.51 11.21
N TYR A 560 11.50 31.62 10.25
CA TYR A 560 12.10 30.27 10.19
C TYR A 560 13.64 30.33 10.17
N LEU A 561 14.23 31.31 9.50
CA LEU A 561 15.69 31.48 9.48
C LEU A 561 16.26 31.81 10.89
N GLN A 562 15.55 32.61 11.67
CA GLN A 562 15.93 32.90 13.06
C GLN A 562 15.78 31.68 13.95
N MET A 563 14.65 30.94 13.82
CA MET A 563 14.41 29.69 14.52
C MET A 563 15.52 28.68 14.19
N GLU A 564 15.89 28.55 12.91
CA GLU A 564 16.93 27.61 12.47
C GLU A 564 18.27 27.87 13.13
N LYS A 565 18.70 29.12 13.20
CA LYS A 565 19.95 29.51 13.87
C LYS A 565 19.95 29.14 15.35
N ILE A 566 18.85 29.43 16.06
CA ILE A 566 18.70 29.08 17.48
C ILE A 566 18.71 27.56 17.67
N LEU A 567 17.92 26.83 16.90
CA LEU A 567 17.82 25.38 17.02
C LEU A 567 19.14 24.65 16.69
N ASN A 568 19.91 25.17 15.72
CA ASN A 568 21.22 24.62 15.37
C ASN A 568 22.27 24.82 16.47
N SER A 569 22.10 25.83 17.33
CA SER A 569 23.02 26.15 18.41
C SER A 569 22.77 25.35 19.69
N ILE A 570 21.63 24.64 19.79
CA ILE A 570 21.31 23.80 20.96
C ILE A 570 22.17 22.53 20.93
N PRO A 571 22.91 22.22 22.03
CA PRO A 571 23.75 21.04 22.14
C PRO A 571 22.96 19.72 21.98
N GLU A 572 23.63 18.70 21.45
CA GLU A 572 23.01 17.41 21.11
C GLU A 572 22.35 16.73 22.33
N GLU A 573 23.02 16.79 23.48
CA GLU A 573 22.53 16.23 24.76
C GLU A 573 21.22 16.86 25.26
N ASN A 574 20.89 18.07 24.78
CA ASN A 574 19.67 18.79 25.18
C ASN A 574 18.51 18.66 24.19
N LYS A 575 18.70 17.95 23.07
CA LYS A 575 17.68 17.85 22.02
C LYS A 575 16.51 16.91 22.39
N GLY A 576 16.81 15.77 23.00
CA GLY A 576 15.83 14.70 23.24
C GLY A 576 14.75 15.03 24.28
N ARG A 577 15.03 15.95 25.19
CA ARG A 577 14.08 16.43 26.21
C ARG A 577 14.01 17.95 26.16
N PHE A 578 12.78 18.48 26.29
CA PHE A 578 12.61 19.93 26.36
C PHE A 578 13.20 20.48 27.68
N ASN A 579 14.00 21.52 27.56
CA ASN A 579 14.54 22.28 28.68
C ASN A 579 14.34 23.79 28.40
N GLU A 580 13.40 24.36 29.13
CA GLU A 580 13.02 25.76 28.95
C GLU A 580 14.20 26.71 29.24
N LYS A 581 15.07 26.42 30.22
CA LYS A 581 16.24 27.24 30.53
C LYS A 581 17.22 27.29 29.35
N ILE A 582 17.42 26.13 28.70
CA ILE A 582 18.30 26.03 27.52
C ILE A 582 17.75 26.83 26.35
N ILE A 583 16.49 26.65 25.97
CA ILE A 583 15.94 27.40 24.84
C ILE A 583 15.90 28.89 25.09
N LYS A 584 15.60 29.30 26.32
CA LYS A 584 15.61 30.70 26.72
C LYS A 584 17.02 31.31 26.63
N GLU A 585 18.04 30.61 27.11
CA GLU A 585 19.45 31.04 27.02
C GLU A 585 19.88 31.25 25.56
N TYR A 586 19.59 30.26 24.65
CA TYR A 586 19.98 30.37 23.25
C TYR A 586 19.16 31.41 22.49
N TYR A 587 17.90 31.60 22.83
CA TYR A 587 17.07 32.70 22.32
C TYR A 587 17.65 34.08 22.72
N GLU A 588 18.00 34.28 23.99
CA GLU A 588 18.61 35.52 24.48
C GLU A 588 19.98 35.78 23.81
N LYS A 589 20.84 34.76 23.70
CA LYS A 589 22.12 34.88 22.96
C LYS A 589 21.92 35.31 21.51
N TYR A 590 20.88 34.77 20.85
CA TYR A 590 20.54 35.17 19.49
C TYR A 590 20.09 36.64 19.43
N MET A 591 19.21 37.07 20.33
CA MET A 591 18.71 38.44 20.39
C MET A 591 19.82 39.47 20.68
N ASP A 592 20.83 39.07 21.45
CA ASP A 592 22.00 39.90 21.77
C ASP A 592 23.10 39.87 20.68
N GLY A 593 22.86 39.19 19.55
CA GLY A 593 23.84 39.04 18.47
C GLY A 593 25.08 38.19 18.82
N ARG A 594 24.94 37.31 19.81
CA ARG A 594 26.00 36.39 20.29
C ARG A 594 25.94 34.97 19.70
N LEU A 595 25.02 34.74 18.79
CA LEU A 595 24.87 33.48 18.01
C LEU A 595 25.14 33.72 16.54
#